data_c651932f25f74c33bb166e5e64293f4f
#
_entry.id   c651932f25f74c33bb166e5e64293f4f
#
_cell.length_a   1.000
_cell.length_b   1.000
_cell.length_c   1.000
_cell.angle_alpha   90.00
_cell.angle_beta   90.00
_cell.angle_gamma   90.00
#
_symmetry.space_group_name_H-M   'P 1'
#
loop_
_entity.id
_entity.type
_entity.pdbx_description
1 polymer ?
#
loop_
_entity_poly.entity_id
_entity_poly.type
_entity_poly.pdbx_seq_one_letter_code
_entity_poly.pdbx_strand_id
1 'polypeptide(L)'
;MMGISVVIPTKDRLPYLRKTVPMFLAQEEVEELVIVVDGCRDATLEYVEAASARDGRIRYVDNVTNRGLPWSRNRGIELAECDYVFTGEDDLEVSENFFATLLAHMETTGADIISGRNIFQHESESHAEAIARTNKATGPSVNRRTLSFDPGINTKTDQEQPLLPAPMLARTDIFRKVKYDDSFRGNAWREETDFQLRAYGAGYKLVYCPHAITFNIVIVNDRGGVHSTGQVKRVSWIIKNNWQFVTKNRELLAREFEIGSPRIYIAKFAVKRVFTEIILPAMVIWKRRIFATFRGSSA
;
A
#
# COMPACT_ATOMS: atom_id res chain seq x y z
N MET A 1 25.87 0.82 -10.84
CA MET A 1 25.70 1.05 -9.40
C MET A 1 24.38 0.42 -8.98
N MET A 2 24.32 -0.22 -7.83
CA MET A 2 23.06 -0.81 -7.33
C MET A 2 22.17 0.29 -6.69
N GLY A 3 21.75 1.26 -7.50
CA GLY A 3 20.90 2.33 -7.05
C GLY A 3 19.42 1.92 -7.04
N ILE A 4 18.63 2.63 -6.25
CA ILE A 4 17.21 2.42 -6.11
C ILE A 4 16.45 3.62 -6.70
N SER A 5 15.51 3.33 -7.63
CA SER A 5 14.48 4.27 -8.04
C SER A 5 13.25 4.10 -7.12
N VAL A 6 12.89 5.14 -6.38
CA VAL A 6 11.64 5.15 -5.61
C VAL A 6 10.51 5.72 -6.47
N VAL A 7 9.48 4.93 -6.74
CA VAL A 7 8.32 5.34 -7.55
C VAL A 7 7.16 5.73 -6.65
N ILE A 8 6.71 6.97 -6.73
CA ILE A 8 5.63 7.52 -5.89
C ILE A 8 4.48 8.06 -6.76
N PRO A 9 3.39 7.33 -6.92
CA PRO A 9 2.14 7.88 -7.42
C PRO A 9 1.51 8.80 -6.38
N THR A 10 1.00 9.97 -6.80
CA THR A 10 0.33 10.90 -5.89
C THR A 10 -0.87 11.58 -6.54
N LYS A 11 -1.90 11.88 -5.72
CA LYS A 11 -3.10 12.60 -6.16
C LYS A 11 -3.70 13.46 -5.06
N ASP A 12 -3.61 14.81 -5.24
CA ASP A 12 -4.19 15.79 -4.30
C ASP A 12 -3.72 15.57 -2.85
N ARG A 13 -2.42 15.26 -2.65
CA ARG A 13 -1.83 14.89 -1.35
C ARG A 13 -0.51 15.63 -1.06
N LEU A 14 -0.41 16.89 -1.47
CA LEU A 14 0.76 17.73 -1.25
C LEU A 14 1.30 17.74 0.18
N PRO A 15 0.47 17.80 1.26
CA PRO A 15 0.98 17.80 2.64
C PRO A 15 1.79 16.56 3.01
N TYR A 16 1.44 15.40 2.44
CA TYR A 16 2.17 14.15 2.61
C TYR A 16 3.47 14.16 1.82
N LEU A 17 3.38 14.51 0.53
CA LEU A 17 4.51 14.50 -0.38
C LEU A 17 5.66 15.41 0.09
N ARG A 18 5.33 16.54 0.72
CA ARG A 18 6.32 17.44 1.34
C ARG A 18 7.11 16.80 2.48
N LYS A 19 6.56 15.79 3.15
CA LYS A 19 7.25 15.01 4.18
C LYS A 19 8.04 13.84 3.60
N THR A 20 7.41 13.11 2.67
CA THR A 20 7.98 11.89 2.09
C THR A 20 9.17 12.13 1.18
N VAL A 21 9.14 13.17 0.33
CA VAL A 21 10.21 13.45 -0.63
C VAL A 21 11.57 13.66 0.05
N PRO A 22 11.74 14.58 1.03
CA PRO A 22 13.03 14.76 1.68
C PRO A 22 13.53 13.52 2.41
N MET A 23 12.62 12.74 2.96
CA MET A 23 12.96 11.53 3.72
C MET A 23 13.50 10.42 2.81
N PHE A 24 12.88 10.20 1.64
CA PHE A 24 13.43 9.24 0.68
C PHE A 24 14.79 9.71 0.12
N LEU A 25 14.94 11.00 -0.15
CA LEU A 25 16.21 11.56 -0.63
C LEU A 25 17.34 11.52 0.40
N ALA A 26 17.02 11.36 1.69
CA ALA A 26 17.98 11.20 2.77
C ALA A 26 18.54 9.77 2.89
N GLN A 27 17.94 8.77 2.22
CA GLN A 27 18.47 7.40 2.18
C GLN A 27 19.60 7.32 1.14
N GLU A 28 20.72 6.75 1.53
CA GLU A 28 21.97 6.73 0.70
C GLU A 28 21.79 5.93 -0.59
N GLU A 29 20.98 4.88 -0.58
CA GLU A 29 20.75 3.98 -1.73
C GLU A 29 19.79 4.56 -2.76
N VAL A 30 19.10 5.69 -2.45
CA VAL A 30 18.12 6.32 -3.35
C VAL A 30 18.85 7.25 -4.32
N GLU A 31 19.03 6.78 -5.54
CA GLU A 31 19.64 7.54 -6.64
C GLU A 31 18.59 8.26 -7.50
N GLU A 32 17.32 7.80 -7.46
CA GLU A 32 16.25 8.36 -8.25
C GLU A 32 14.92 8.34 -7.49
N LEU A 33 14.16 9.42 -7.63
CA LEU A 33 12.80 9.55 -7.14
C LEU A 33 11.87 9.90 -8.31
N VAL A 34 11.03 8.95 -8.73
CA VAL A 34 10.08 9.12 -9.84
C VAL A 34 8.69 9.42 -9.28
N ILE A 35 8.25 10.67 -9.38
CA ILE A 35 6.93 11.10 -8.88
C ILE A 35 5.94 11.10 -10.05
N VAL A 36 4.83 10.37 -9.89
CA VAL A 36 3.74 10.34 -10.88
C VAL A 36 2.56 11.13 -10.37
N VAL A 37 2.37 12.34 -10.91
CA VAL A 37 1.28 13.25 -10.58
C VAL A 37 0.03 12.80 -11.35
N ASP A 38 -0.94 12.20 -10.65
CA ASP A 38 -2.09 11.53 -11.28
C ASP A 38 -3.33 12.44 -11.36
N GLY A 39 -3.23 13.51 -12.15
CA GLY A 39 -4.32 14.47 -12.37
C GLY A 39 -4.66 15.25 -11.09
N CYS A 40 -3.66 15.76 -10.41
CA CYS A 40 -3.81 16.61 -9.22
C CYS A 40 -4.49 17.94 -9.57
N ARG A 41 -5.22 18.49 -8.59
CA ARG A 41 -5.93 19.77 -8.67
C ARG A 41 -5.45 20.77 -7.62
N ASP A 42 -4.63 20.31 -6.69
CA ASP A 42 -3.94 21.12 -5.69
C ASP A 42 -2.55 21.54 -6.21
N ALA A 43 -1.75 22.22 -5.40
CA ALA A 43 -0.41 22.67 -5.76
C ALA A 43 0.65 21.54 -5.77
N THR A 44 0.26 20.29 -6.00
CA THR A 44 1.20 19.14 -6.04
C THR A 44 2.13 19.25 -7.23
N LEU A 45 1.61 19.59 -8.42
CA LEU A 45 2.43 19.68 -9.63
C LEU A 45 3.49 20.78 -9.51
N GLU A 46 3.10 21.98 -9.07
CA GLU A 46 4.03 23.10 -8.87
C GLU A 46 5.13 22.77 -7.85
N TYR A 47 4.76 22.04 -6.80
CA TYR A 47 5.72 21.57 -5.80
C TYR A 47 6.74 20.60 -6.42
N VAL A 48 6.28 19.62 -7.20
CA VAL A 48 7.13 18.60 -7.81
C VAL A 48 8.06 19.21 -8.86
N GLU A 49 7.56 20.15 -9.68
CA GLU A 49 8.36 20.93 -10.64
C GLU A 49 9.49 21.69 -9.93
N ALA A 50 9.15 22.40 -8.87
CA ALA A 50 10.13 23.16 -8.08
C ALA A 50 11.14 22.23 -7.36
N ALA A 51 10.71 21.06 -6.91
CA ALA A 51 11.58 20.08 -6.27
C ALA A 51 12.57 19.43 -7.28
N SER A 52 12.08 19.07 -8.45
CA SER A 52 12.89 18.51 -9.55
C SER A 52 13.93 19.52 -10.05
N ALA A 53 13.61 20.79 -10.09
CA ALA A 53 14.57 21.85 -10.46
C ALA A 53 15.70 22.06 -9.43
N ARG A 54 15.48 21.63 -8.16
CA ARG A 54 16.48 21.76 -7.06
C ARG A 54 17.36 20.52 -6.86
N ASP A 55 16.81 19.33 -7.10
CA ASP A 55 17.50 18.06 -6.93
C ASP A 55 17.31 17.20 -8.19
N GLY A 56 18.41 17.00 -8.92
CA GLY A 56 18.40 16.26 -10.18
C GLY A 56 18.04 14.78 -10.05
N ARG A 57 17.98 14.24 -8.84
CA ARG A 57 17.47 12.88 -8.57
C ARG A 57 15.96 12.77 -8.69
N ILE A 58 15.22 13.90 -8.63
CA ILE A 58 13.76 13.93 -8.74
C ILE A 58 13.37 14.03 -10.22
N ARG A 59 12.68 13.02 -10.69
CA ARG A 59 12.00 13.00 -11.98
C ARG A 59 10.50 12.93 -11.76
N TYR A 60 9.72 13.47 -12.69
CA TYR A 60 8.27 13.41 -12.58
C TYR A 60 7.59 13.22 -13.93
N VAL A 61 6.36 12.79 -13.88
CA VAL A 61 5.42 12.78 -14.99
C VAL A 61 4.05 13.24 -14.52
N ASP A 62 3.44 14.16 -15.27
CA ASP A 62 2.06 14.57 -15.08
C ASP A 62 1.14 13.78 -16.01
N ASN A 63 0.20 13.07 -15.45
CA ASN A 63 -0.82 12.35 -16.20
C ASN A 63 -1.93 13.25 -16.74
N VAL A 64 -1.93 14.53 -16.39
CA VAL A 64 -2.95 15.54 -16.73
C VAL A 64 -4.35 15.14 -16.22
N THR A 65 -4.73 13.90 -16.36
CA THR A 65 -6.00 13.32 -15.88
C THR A 65 -5.75 12.07 -15.02
N ASN A 66 -6.61 11.84 -14.05
CA ASN A 66 -6.50 10.66 -13.19
C ASN A 66 -6.61 9.35 -14.01
N ARG A 67 -5.52 8.58 -14.01
CA ARG A 67 -5.40 7.28 -14.67
C ARG A 67 -5.57 6.11 -13.70
N GLY A 68 -5.41 6.38 -12.41
CA GLY A 68 -5.50 5.40 -11.32
C GLY A 68 -4.17 4.81 -10.90
N LEU A 69 -4.14 4.31 -9.66
CA LEU A 69 -2.92 3.89 -8.99
C LEU A 69 -2.09 2.83 -9.75
N PRO A 70 -2.67 1.69 -10.25
CA PRO A 70 -1.88 0.69 -10.95
C PRO A 70 -1.22 1.22 -12.24
N TRP A 71 -1.96 2.03 -12.99
CA TRP A 71 -1.42 2.67 -14.20
C TRP A 71 -0.27 3.61 -13.87
N SER A 72 -0.44 4.43 -12.83
CA SER A 72 0.57 5.39 -12.39
C SER A 72 1.83 4.69 -11.86
N ARG A 73 1.69 3.58 -11.12
CA ARG A 73 2.82 2.72 -10.71
C ARG A 73 3.57 2.19 -11.94
N ASN A 74 2.86 1.58 -12.89
CA ASN A 74 3.50 1.08 -14.12
C ASN A 74 4.24 2.19 -14.85
N ARG A 75 3.63 3.37 -14.97
CA ARG A 75 4.24 4.52 -15.65
C ARG A 75 5.52 4.99 -14.98
N GLY A 76 5.53 5.07 -13.64
CA GLY A 76 6.74 5.40 -12.89
C GLY A 76 7.83 4.35 -13.04
N ILE A 77 7.48 3.06 -13.00
CA ILE A 77 8.40 1.94 -13.19
C ILE A 77 9.00 1.91 -14.62
N GLU A 78 8.24 2.30 -15.63
CA GLU A 78 8.73 2.43 -17.00
C GLU A 78 9.81 3.52 -17.11
N LEU A 79 9.69 4.59 -16.33
CA LEU A 79 10.63 5.72 -16.31
C LEU A 79 11.83 5.50 -15.40
N ALA A 80 11.76 4.57 -14.46
CA ALA A 80 12.85 4.26 -13.52
C ALA A 80 14.11 3.80 -14.28
N GLU A 81 15.28 4.29 -13.87
CA GLU A 81 16.55 4.02 -14.55
C GLU A 81 17.50 3.13 -13.73
N CYS A 82 17.25 3.01 -12.39
CA CYS A 82 18.07 2.15 -11.53
C CYS A 82 17.77 0.66 -11.71
N ASP A 83 18.66 -0.18 -11.23
CA ASP A 83 18.55 -1.64 -11.26
C ASP A 83 17.42 -2.16 -10.37
N TYR A 84 17.10 -1.42 -9.29
CA TYR A 84 16.04 -1.72 -8.34
C TYR A 84 14.98 -0.63 -8.34
N VAL A 85 13.72 -1.05 -8.19
CA VAL A 85 12.59 -0.16 -7.94
C VAL A 85 11.98 -0.47 -6.58
N PHE A 86 11.71 0.58 -5.81
CA PHE A 86 10.85 0.53 -4.64
C PHE A 86 9.51 1.20 -4.97
N THR A 87 8.41 0.47 -4.77
CA THR A 87 7.06 1.01 -4.96
C THR A 87 6.64 1.80 -3.72
N GLY A 88 7.05 3.07 -3.67
CA GLY A 88 6.76 3.99 -2.58
C GLY A 88 5.30 4.48 -2.61
N GLU A 89 4.91 5.10 -1.52
CA GLU A 89 3.62 5.79 -1.35
C GLU A 89 3.86 7.20 -0.83
N ASP A 90 2.97 8.13 -1.11
CA ASP A 90 3.13 9.53 -0.74
C ASP A 90 2.91 9.79 0.76
N ASP A 91 2.37 8.83 1.50
CA ASP A 91 2.11 8.87 2.95
C ASP A 91 2.95 7.87 3.76
N LEU A 92 4.11 7.51 3.24
CA LEU A 92 4.99 6.53 3.86
C LEU A 92 6.22 7.20 4.48
N GLU A 93 6.51 6.88 5.73
CA GLU A 93 7.80 7.14 6.37
C GLU A 93 8.61 5.84 6.43
N VAL A 94 9.94 5.93 6.22
CA VAL A 94 10.85 4.79 6.31
C VAL A 94 11.80 4.97 7.49
N SER A 95 12.18 3.86 8.13
CA SER A 95 13.18 3.88 9.19
C SER A 95 14.57 4.27 8.66
N GLU A 96 15.46 4.66 9.56
CA GLU A 96 16.88 4.83 9.25
C GLU A 96 17.45 3.54 8.65
N ASN A 97 18.32 3.66 7.65
CA ASN A 97 18.95 2.53 6.93
C ASN A 97 17.92 1.52 6.34
N PHE A 98 16.74 1.99 5.99
CA PHE A 98 15.66 1.11 5.50
C PHE A 98 16.08 0.32 4.26
N PHE A 99 16.61 0.99 3.25
CA PHE A 99 17.01 0.33 2.00
C PHE A 99 18.26 -0.52 2.15
N ALA A 100 19.26 -0.07 2.92
CA ALA A 100 20.42 -0.90 3.26
C ALA A 100 20.01 -2.22 3.92
N THR A 101 19.05 -2.15 4.85
CA THR A 101 18.49 -3.34 5.50
C THR A 101 17.79 -4.26 4.50
N LEU A 102 16.93 -3.73 3.63
CA LEU A 102 16.25 -4.54 2.61
C LEU A 102 17.23 -5.21 1.65
N LEU A 103 18.23 -4.48 1.16
CA LEU A 103 19.22 -5.03 0.23
C LEU A 103 20.04 -6.15 0.88
N ALA A 104 20.49 -5.98 2.13
CA ALA A 104 21.26 -7.00 2.86
C ALA A 104 20.41 -8.28 3.07
N HIS A 105 19.13 -8.12 3.42
CA HIS A 105 18.23 -9.25 3.59
C HIS A 105 17.82 -9.89 2.25
N MET A 106 17.72 -9.11 1.17
CA MET A 106 17.50 -9.61 -0.18
C MET A 106 18.64 -10.52 -0.63
N GLU A 107 19.90 -10.09 -0.41
CA GLU A 107 21.09 -10.88 -0.70
C GLU A 107 21.14 -12.16 0.14
N THR A 108 20.95 -12.05 1.45
CA THR A 108 21.05 -13.18 2.40
C THR A 108 19.98 -14.23 2.14
N THR A 109 18.75 -13.81 1.82
CA THR A 109 17.63 -14.73 1.60
C THR A 109 17.53 -15.21 0.16
N GLY A 110 18.17 -14.55 -0.79
CA GLY A 110 17.97 -14.76 -2.23
C GLY A 110 16.58 -14.33 -2.70
N ALA A 111 15.98 -13.31 -2.07
CA ALA A 111 14.67 -12.80 -2.46
C ALA A 111 14.73 -12.09 -3.82
N ASP A 112 13.72 -12.32 -4.65
CA ASP A 112 13.50 -11.55 -5.87
C ASP A 112 12.70 -10.27 -5.60
N ILE A 113 11.77 -10.35 -4.64
CA ILE A 113 10.93 -9.26 -4.17
C ILE A 113 10.94 -9.26 -2.65
N ILE A 114 11.23 -8.11 -2.04
CA ILE A 114 11.26 -7.97 -0.59
C ILE A 114 10.44 -6.77 -0.14
N SER A 115 9.77 -6.88 1.00
CA SER A 115 9.06 -5.78 1.63
C SER A 115 9.36 -5.74 3.12
N GLY A 116 9.46 -4.54 3.65
CA GLY A 116 9.61 -4.30 5.07
C GLY A 116 8.29 -4.46 5.84
N ARG A 117 8.39 -4.34 7.15
CA ARG A 117 7.27 -4.29 8.09
C ARG A 117 6.58 -2.92 7.98
N ASN A 118 5.31 -2.89 7.60
CA ASN A 118 4.54 -1.65 7.45
C ASN A 118 3.59 -1.46 8.64
N ILE A 119 3.88 -0.47 9.49
CA ILE A 119 3.14 -0.22 10.73
C ILE A 119 2.16 0.95 10.52
N PHE A 120 0.86 0.66 10.62
CA PHE A 120 -0.17 1.69 10.70
C PHE A 120 -0.11 2.36 12.06
N GLN A 121 0.39 3.60 12.07
CA GLN A 121 0.51 4.43 13.26
C GLN A 121 -0.86 5.02 13.62
N HIS A 122 -1.18 5.07 14.93
CA HIS A 122 -2.37 5.77 15.40
C HIS A 122 -2.08 7.27 15.53
N GLU A 123 -3.13 8.08 15.46
CA GLU A 123 -3.04 9.51 15.77
C GLU A 123 -2.43 9.70 17.16
N SER A 124 -1.44 10.59 17.29
CA SER A 124 -0.70 10.87 18.52
C SER A 124 0.25 9.77 19.02
N GLU A 125 0.38 8.66 18.31
CA GLU A 125 1.32 7.59 18.66
C GLU A 125 2.72 7.90 18.10
N SER A 126 3.75 7.78 18.91
CA SER A 126 5.15 7.85 18.45
C SER A 126 5.54 6.55 17.72
N HIS A 127 6.59 6.60 16.89
CA HIS A 127 7.15 5.40 16.24
C HIS A 127 7.52 4.31 17.24
N ALA A 128 8.12 4.68 18.38
CA ALA A 128 8.49 3.74 19.43
C ALA A 128 7.28 3.03 20.06
N GLU A 129 6.19 3.76 20.28
CA GLU A 129 4.94 3.19 20.80
C GLU A 129 4.29 2.27 19.77
N ALA A 130 4.26 2.67 18.50
CA ALA A 130 3.74 1.86 17.39
C ALA A 130 4.52 0.55 17.24
N ILE A 131 5.85 0.59 17.31
CA ILE A 131 6.71 -0.60 17.33
C ILE A 131 6.41 -1.47 18.55
N ALA A 132 6.35 -0.88 19.75
CA ALA A 132 6.07 -1.62 20.99
C ALA A 132 4.69 -2.28 20.98
N ARG A 133 3.67 -1.60 20.44
CA ARG A 133 2.32 -2.14 20.26
C ARG A 133 2.32 -3.35 19.32
N THR A 134 2.93 -3.21 18.16
CA THR A 134 2.92 -4.25 17.12
C THR A 134 3.88 -5.41 17.43
N ASN A 135 4.89 -5.22 18.30
CA ASN A 135 5.74 -6.31 18.81
C ASN A 135 5.01 -7.29 19.72
N LYS A 136 3.85 -6.92 20.26
CA LYS A 136 3.02 -7.82 21.08
C LYS A 136 2.24 -8.82 20.23
N ALA A 137 2.01 -8.52 18.95
CA ALA A 137 1.35 -9.43 18.04
C ALA A 137 2.31 -10.56 17.64
N THR A 138 1.86 -11.81 17.77
CA THR A 138 2.61 -12.99 17.39
C THR A 138 1.77 -13.87 16.49
N GLY A 139 2.41 -14.60 15.57
CA GLY A 139 1.73 -15.52 14.67
C GLY A 139 2.19 -15.36 13.21
N PRO A 140 1.57 -16.09 12.30
CA PRO A 140 1.86 -15.94 10.88
C PRO A 140 1.33 -14.61 10.37
N SER A 141 2.13 -13.91 9.55
CA SER A 141 1.72 -12.66 8.90
C SER A 141 0.59 -12.86 7.89
N VAL A 142 0.49 -14.04 7.27
CA VAL A 142 -0.51 -14.38 6.25
C VAL A 142 -1.54 -15.37 6.76
N ASN A 143 -2.82 -15.00 6.63
CA ASN A 143 -3.93 -15.92 6.86
C ASN A 143 -4.43 -16.48 5.53
N ARG A 144 -4.12 -17.75 5.27
CA ARG A 144 -4.43 -18.41 3.99
C ARG A 144 -5.93 -18.62 3.75
N ARG A 145 -6.76 -18.69 4.81
CA ARG A 145 -8.22 -18.90 4.69
C ARG A 145 -8.97 -17.61 4.34
N THR A 146 -8.48 -16.49 4.80
CA THR A 146 -9.16 -15.19 4.64
C THR A 146 -8.51 -14.28 3.62
N LEU A 147 -7.40 -14.69 3.01
CA LEU A 147 -6.57 -13.85 2.12
C LEU A 147 -6.23 -12.50 2.75
N SER A 148 -5.96 -12.51 4.04
CA SER A 148 -5.53 -11.33 4.77
C SER A 148 -4.12 -11.55 5.29
N PHE A 149 -3.41 -10.45 5.48
CA PHE A 149 -2.14 -10.46 6.18
C PHE A 149 -2.05 -9.25 7.11
N ASP A 150 -1.21 -9.36 8.13
CA ASP A 150 -0.89 -8.28 9.04
C ASP A 150 0.46 -7.68 8.61
N PRO A 151 0.46 -6.49 7.98
CA PRO A 151 1.68 -5.86 7.48
C PRO A 151 2.60 -5.36 8.60
N GLY A 152 2.07 -5.17 9.81
CA GLY A 152 2.79 -4.65 10.97
C GLY A 152 3.29 -5.71 11.95
N ILE A 153 3.07 -7.00 11.69
CA ILE A 153 3.48 -8.06 12.61
C ILE A 153 5.00 -8.22 12.69
N ASN A 154 5.53 -8.46 13.89
CA ASN A 154 6.93 -8.80 14.06
C ASN A 154 7.13 -10.31 14.02
N THR A 155 7.53 -10.84 12.88
CA THR A 155 7.83 -12.26 12.70
C THR A 155 9.18 -12.68 13.28
N LYS A 156 9.99 -11.74 13.78
CA LYS A 156 11.36 -11.90 14.31
C LYS A 156 12.40 -12.32 13.27
N THR A 157 12.03 -13.07 12.27
CA THR A 157 12.87 -13.54 11.17
C THR A 157 12.17 -13.32 9.85
N ASP A 158 12.96 -13.25 8.78
CA ASP A 158 12.44 -13.17 7.42
C ASP A 158 11.51 -14.33 7.12
N GLN A 159 10.45 -14.04 6.37
CA GLN A 159 9.44 -15.03 5.99
C GLN A 159 9.24 -15.04 4.49
N GLU A 160 9.47 -16.20 3.85
CA GLU A 160 9.02 -16.41 2.48
C GLU A 160 7.51 -16.61 2.46
N GLN A 161 6.79 -15.78 1.70
CA GLN A 161 5.34 -15.81 1.69
C GLN A 161 4.76 -15.17 0.42
N PRO A 162 3.55 -15.58 -0.02
CA PRO A 162 2.96 -15.11 -1.28
C PRO A 162 2.36 -13.70 -1.21
N LEU A 163 2.24 -13.10 -0.03
CA LEU A 163 1.69 -11.76 0.19
C LEU A 163 2.64 -10.92 1.04
N LEU A 164 2.87 -9.70 0.61
CA LEU A 164 3.73 -8.70 1.26
C LEU A 164 2.95 -7.40 1.51
N PRO A 165 3.45 -6.50 2.37
CA PRO A 165 3.05 -5.10 2.36
C PRO A 165 3.18 -4.48 0.97
N ALA A 166 2.33 -3.46 0.67
CA ALA A 166 2.29 -2.82 -0.63
C ALA A 166 3.61 -2.16 -1.06
N PRO A 167 4.33 -1.45 -0.16
CA PRO A 167 5.67 -0.95 -0.47
C PRO A 167 6.65 -2.11 -0.56
N MET A 168 7.21 -2.35 -1.74
CA MET A 168 8.14 -3.45 -1.97
C MET A 168 9.30 -3.05 -2.88
N LEU A 169 10.45 -3.67 -2.64
CA LEU A 169 11.66 -3.55 -3.41
C LEU A 169 11.85 -4.78 -4.28
N ALA A 170 12.12 -4.60 -5.56
CA ALA A 170 12.51 -5.67 -6.45
C ALA A 170 13.40 -5.14 -7.58
N ARG A 171 14.02 -6.04 -8.33
CA ARG A 171 14.67 -5.67 -9.59
C ARG A 171 13.68 -5.05 -10.55
N THR A 172 14.09 -4.01 -11.25
CA THR A 172 13.24 -3.25 -12.18
C THR A 172 12.66 -4.11 -13.29
N ASP A 173 13.41 -5.09 -13.78
CA ASP A 173 12.96 -6.01 -14.83
C ASP A 173 11.80 -6.91 -14.38
N ILE A 174 11.73 -7.29 -13.09
CA ILE A 174 10.61 -8.06 -12.53
C ILE A 174 9.32 -7.25 -12.59
N PHE A 175 9.35 -5.99 -12.14
CA PHE A 175 8.19 -5.11 -12.22
C PHE A 175 7.73 -4.87 -13.66
N ARG A 176 8.69 -4.68 -14.60
CA ARG A 176 8.37 -4.49 -16.03
C ARG A 176 7.78 -5.74 -16.68
N LYS A 177 8.18 -6.93 -16.24
CA LYS A 177 7.69 -8.21 -16.75
C LYS A 177 6.32 -8.58 -16.18
N VAL A 178 6.13 -8.47 -14.86
CA VAL A 178 4.88 -8.87 -14.19
C VAL A 178 3.80 -7.80 -14.34
N LYS A 179 4.15 -6.52 -14.24
CA LYS A 179 3.30 -5.32 -14.31
C LYS A 179 2.10 -5.35 -13.33
N TYR A 180 1.71 -4.20 -12.83
CA TYR A 180 0.42 -4.04 -12.16
C TYR A 180 -0.72 -4.11 -13.17
N ASP A 181 -1.83 -4.75 -12.80
CA ASP A 181 -3.01 -4.80 -13.65
C ASP A 181 -3.82 -3.50 -13.53
N ASP A 182 -3.79 -2.69 -14.56
CA ASP A 182 -4.45 -1.38 -14.61
C ASP A 182 -5.97 -1.46 -14.81
N SER A 183 -6.54 -2.66 -14.89
CA SER A 183 -7.99 -2.87 -14.86
C SER A 183 -8.62 -2.73 -13.47
N PHE A 184 -7.82 -2.77 -12.38
CA PHE A 184 -8.27 -2.41 -11.04
C PHE A 184 -8.60 -0.92 -10.98
N ARG A 185 -9.84 -0.60 -10.57
CA ARG A 185 -10.38 0.77 -10.60
C ARG A 185 -10.78 1.28 -9.22
N GLY A 186 -11.02 2.59 -9.15
CA GLY A 186 -11.45 3.27 -7.94
C GLY A 186 -10.36 3.30 -6.88
N ASN A 187 -10.56 2.60 -5.77
CA ASN A 187 -9.54 2.49 -4.73
C ASN A 187 -8.47 1.42 -5.01
N ALA A 188 -8.47 0.84 -6.19
CA ALA A 188 -7.53 -0.19 -6.65
C ALA A 188 -7.32 -1.38 -5.68
N TRP A 189 -8.24 -1.62 -4.72
CA TRP A 189 -8.13 -2.68 -3.72
C TRP A 189 -7.66 -4.01 -4.35
N ARG A 190 -6.63 -4.64 -3.80
CA ARG A 190 -6.01 -5.90 -4.26
C ARG A 190 -5.08 -5.78 -5.47
N GLU A 191 -4.77 -4.61 -5.98
CA GLU A 191 -3.87 -4.50 -7.13
C GLU A 191 -2.45 -4.98 -6.80
N GLU A 192 -1.94 -4.64 -5.60
CA GLU A 192 -0.65 -5.13 -5.10
C GLU A 192 -0.70 -6.63 -4.81
N THR A 193 -1.80 -7.11 -4.23
CA THR A 193 -2.01 -8.53 -3.94
C THR A 193 -2.06 -9.36 -5.24
N ASP A 194 -2.66 -8.82 -6.31
CA ASP A 194 -2.69 -9.45 -7.64
C ASP A 194 -1.29 -9.53 -8.25
N PHE A 195 -0.52 -8.43 -8.17
CA PHE A 195 0.87 -8.41 -8.61
C PHE A 195 1.71 -9.46 -7.88
N GLN A 196 1.66 -9.45 -6.54
CA GLN A 196 2.42 -10.36 -5.68
C GLN A 196 2.09 -11.82 -5.97
N LEU A 197 0.79 -12.15 -6.06
CA LEU A 197 0.35 -13.52 -6.31
C LEU A 197 0.78 -14.02 -7.70
N ARG A 198 0.73 -13.14 -8.74
CA ARG A 198 1.22 -13.49 -10.08
C ARG A 198 2.73 -13.65 -10.11
N ALA A 199 3.48 -12.80 -9.43
CA ALA A 199 4.92 -12.93 -9.29
C ALA A 199 5.29 -14.24 -8.57
N TYR A 200 4.65 -14.54 -7.44
CA TYR A 200 4.82 -15.80 -6.71
C TYR A 200 4.48 -17.02 -7.57
N GLY A 201 3.37 -16.96 -8.31
CA GLY A 201 2.97 -18.02 -9.25
C GLY A 201 3.92 -18.22 -10.44
N ALA A 202 4.68 -17.18 -10.81
CA ALA A 202 5.73 -17.23 -11.82
C ALA A 202 7.08 -17.76 -11.27
N GLY A 203 7.15 -18.09 -9.97
CA GLY A 203 8.32 -18.67 -9.33
C GLY A 203 9.28 -17.67 -8.71
N TYR A 204 8.90 -16.38 -8.63
CA TYR A 204 9.70 -15.40 -7.90
C TYR A 204 9.58 -15.62 -6.40
N LYS A 205 10.69 -15.45 -5.68
CA LYS A 205 10.77 -15.57 -4.24
C LYS A 205 10.41 -14.24 -3.57
N LEU A 206 9.29 -14.22 -2.85
CA LEU A 206 8.82 -13.06 -2.12
C LEU A 206 9.15 -13.21 -0.63
N VAL A 207 9.81 -12.20 -0.05
CA VAL A 207 10.25 -12.23 1.36
C VAL A 207 9.73 -11.03 2.12
N TYR A 208 9.14 -11.28 3.28
CA TYR A 208 8.80 -10.28 4.29
C TYR A 208 9.97 -10.13 5.27
N CYS A 209 10.51 -8.92 5.40
CA CYS A 209 11.59 -8.58 6.30
C CYS A 209 11.07 -7.76 7.50
N PRO A 210 11.03 -8.29 8.72
CA PRO A 210 10.52 -7.56 9.89
C PRO A 210 11.47 -6.49 10.42
N HIS A 211 12.71 -6.43 9.91
CA HIS A 211 13.77 -5.55 10.40
C HIS A 211 13.80 -4.18 9.72
N ALA A 212 13.35 -4.10 8.47
CA ALA A 212 13.15 -2.83 7.76
C ALA A 212 11.72 -2.34 8.03
N ILE A 213 11.56 -1.15 8.61
CA ILE A 213 10.26 -0.69 9.09
C ILE A 213 9.80 0.54 8.31
N THR A 214 8.53 0.53 7.93
CA THR A 214 7.82 1.69 7.39
C THR A 214 6.63 2.05 8.27
N PHE A 215 6.27 3.34 8.27
CA PHE A 215 5.11 3.87 8.97
C PHE A 215 4.21 4.62 8.00
N ASN A 216 2.91 4.45 8.12
CA ASN A 216 1.98 5.30 7.39
C ASN A 216 1.81 6.65 8.10
N ILE A 217 2.05 7.73 7.38
CA ILE A 217 1.85 9.10 7.89
C ILE A 217 0.35 9.33 8.09
N VAL A 218 -0.03 9.75 9.30
CA VAL A 218 -1.41 10.14 9.60
C VAL A 218 -1.51 11.67 9.57
N ILE A 219 -2.33 12.20 8.66
CA ILE A 219 -2.71 13.62 8.66
C ILE A 219 -4.21 13.71 8.97
N VAL A 220 -4.51 14.39 10.08
CA VAL A 220 -5.90 14.62 10.50
C VAL A 220 -6.64 15.42 9.43
N ASN A 221 -7.86 14.99 9.09
CA ASN A 221 -8.69 15.61 8.06
C ASN A 221 -8.16 15.51 6.63
N ASP A 222 -7.36 14.47 6.32
CA ASP A 222 -6.99 14.18 4.94
C ASP A 222 -8.22 13.98 4.05
N ARG A 223 -8.26 14.73 2.93
CA ARG A 223 -9.33 14.67 1.93
C ARG A 223 -8.83 14.25 0.54
N GLY A 224 -7.56 13.92 0.43
CA GLY A 224 -6.92 13.54 -0.83
C GLY A 224 -7.15 12.07 -1.23
N GLY A 225 -6.79 11.74 -2.47
CA GLY A 225 -6.78 10.38 -2.98
C GLY A 225 -8.11 9.64 -2.86
N VAL A 226 -8.05 8.39 -2.46
CA VAL A 226 -9.23 7.52 -2.29
C VAL A 226 -10.13 7.91 -1.11
N HIS A 227 -9.62 8.69 -0.15
CA HIS A 227 -10.37 9.17 1.02
C HIS A 227 -11.42 10.23 0.66
N SER A 228 -11.31 10.87 -0.50
CA SER A 228 -12.32 11.80 -1.03
C SER A 228 -13.60 11.09 -1.51
N THR A 229 -13.59 9.76 -1.59
CA THR A 229 -14.71 8.97 -2.12
C THR A 229 -15.67 8.58 -1.00
N GLY A 230 -16.98 8.82 -1.19
CA GLY A 230 -18.00 8.44 -0.21
C GLY A 230 -17.98 6.94 0.13
N GLN A 231 -18.27 6.61 1.40
CA GLN A 231 -18.10 5.28 1.99
C GLN A 231 -18.77 4.15 1.19
N VAL A 232 -20.00 4.34 0.73
CA VAL A 232 -20.74 3.33 -0.06
C VAL A 232 -20.03 3.03 -1.38
N LYS A 233 -19.57 4.07 -2.08
CA LYS A 233 -18.81 3.93 -3.33
C LYS A 233 -17.48 3.23 -3.10
N ARG A 234 -16.78 3.55 -2.01
CA ARG A 234 -15.54 2.89 -1.61
C ARG A 234 -15.75 1.40 -1.37
N VAL A 235 -16.77 1.01 -0.57
CA VAL A 235 -17.11 -0.40 -0.31
C VAL A 235 -17.49 -1.13 -1.60
N SER A 236 -18.23 -0.49 -2.49
CA SER A 236 -18.57 -1.04 -3.81
C SER A 236 -17.32 -1.38 -4.64
N TRP A 237 -16.31 -0.48 -4.66
CA TRP A 237 -15.04 -0.74 -5.33
C TRP A 237 -14.25 -1.87 -4.68
N ILE A 238 -14.18 -1.91 -3.34
CA ILE A 238 -13.53 -3.00 -2.60
C ILE A 238 -14.11 -4.36 -3.00
N ILE A 239 -15.45 -4.48 -3.06
CA ILE A 239 -16.13 -5.73 -3.42
C ILE A 239 -15.86 -6.09 -4.89
N LYS A 240 -15.95 -5.13 -5.81
CA LYS A 240 -15.71 -5.36 -7.25
C LYS A 240 -14.27 -5.79 -7.52
N ASN A 241 -13.31 -5.08 -6.98
CA ASN A 241 -11.90 -5.40 -7.16
C ASN A 241 -11.53 -6.76 -6.52
N ASN A 242 -12.09 -7.07 -5.34
CA ASN A 242 -11.88 -8.38 -4.75
C ASN A 242 -12.53 -9.51 -5.56
N TRP A 243 -13.70 -9.27 -6.18
CA TRP A 243 -14.30 -10.22 -7.13
C TRP A 243 -13.37 -10.46 -8.33
N GLN A 244 -12.88 -9.40 -8.96
CA GLN A 244 -11.95 -9.46 -10.09
C GLN A 244 -10.69 -10.24 -9.71
N PHE A 245 -10.06 -9.90 -8.58
CA PHE A 245 -8.87 -10.56 -8.06
C PHE A 245 -9.07 -12.07 -7.86
N VAL A 246 -10.13 -12.47 -7.16
CA VAL A 246 -10.39 -13.89 -6.85
C VAL A 246 -10.75 -14.68 -8.11
N THR A 247 -11.49 -14.08 -9.04
CA THR A 247 -11.87 -14.74 -10.30
C THR A 247 -10.68 -14.95 -11.21
N LYS A 248 -9.83 -13.93 -11.33
CA LYS A 248 -8.64 -13.95 -12.17
C LYS A 248 -7.59 -14.95 -11.67
N ASN A 249 -7.39 -14.99 -10.36
CA ASN A 249 -6.34 -15.79 -9.72
C ASN A 249 -6.84 -17.12 -9.13
N ARG A 250 -8.00 -17.64 -9.56
CA ARG A 250 -8.68 -18.80 -8.95
C ARG A 250 -7.78 -20.02 -8.78
N GLU A 251 -6.93 -20.32 -9.77
CA GLU A 251 -6.05 -21.49 -9.77
C GLU A 251 -4.89 -21.35 -8.78
N LEU A 252 -4.27 -20.17 -8.75
CA LEU A 252 -3.25 -19.83 -7.76
C LEU A 252 -3.82 -19.84 -6.33
N LEU A 253 -5.01 -19.27 -6.16
CA LEU A 253 -5.70 -19.24 -4.87
C LEU A 253 -6.11 -20.63 -4.38
N ALA A 254 -6.51 -21.53 -5.27
CA ALA A 254 -6.81 -22.90 -4.93
C ALA A 254 -5.55 -23.70 -4.52
N ARG A 255 -4.39 -23.39 -5.13
CA ARG A 255 -3.12 -24.05 -4.84
C ARG A 255 -2.45 -23.53 -3.57
N GLU A 256 -2.43 -22.20 -3.39
CA GLU A 256 -1.66 -21.53 -2.34
C GLU A 256 -2.47 -21.17 -1.10
N PHE A 257 -3.81 -21.11 -1.23
CA PHE A 257 -4.71 -20.68 -0.17
C PHE A 257 -5.88 -21.67 -0.01
N GLU A 258 -6.37 -21.80 1.22
CA GLU A 258 -7.50 -22.70 1.55
C GLU A 258 -8.86 -22.13 1.09
N ILE A 259 -8.94 -21.65 -0.17
CA ILE A 259 -10.16 -21.07 -0.74
C ILE A 259 -10.86 -22.09 -1.61
N GLY A 260 -11.78 -22.84 -1.02
CA GLY A 260 -12.49 -23.90 -1.72
C GLY A 260 -13.45 -23.40 -2.82
N SER A 261 -14.18 -22.30 -2.58
CA SER A 261 -15.11 -21.73 -3.56
C SER A 261 -14.96 -20.21 -3.64
N PRO A 262 -14.49 -19.67 -4.77
CA PRO A 262 -14.42 -18.22 -5.01
C PRO A 262 -15.74 -17.49 -4.76
N ARG A 263 -16.87 -18.06 -5.21
CA ARG A 263 -18.20 -17.46 -5.05
C ARG A 263 -18.61 -17.33 -3.58
N ILE A 264 -18.39 -18.40 -2.80
CA ILE A 264 -18.72 -18.41 -1.36
C ILE A 264 -17.79 -17.44 -0.61
N TYR A 265 -16.50 -17.43 -0.94
CA TYR A 265 -15.55 -16.50 -0.34
C TYR A 265 -15.97 -15.05 -0.58
N ILE A 266 -16.30 -14.68 -1.82
CA ILE A 266 -16.69 -13.31 -2.16
C ILE A 266 -18.03 -12.94 -1.51
N ALA A 267 -19.01 -13.83 -1.47
CA ALA A 267 -20.27 -13.56 -0.79
C ALA A 267 -20.05 -13.25 0.71
N LYS A 268 -19.27 -14.10 1.41
CA LYS A 268 -18.90 -13.86 2.81
C LYS A 268 -18.14 -12.54 3.00
N PHE A 269 -17.18 -12.26 2.11
CA PHE A 269 -16.43 -11.02 2.14
C PHE A 269 -17.32 -9.79 1.95
N ALA A 270 -18.21 -9.80 0.95
CA ALA A 270 -19.13 -8.70 0.67
C ALA A 270 -20.08 -8.44 1.86
N VAL A 271 -20.70 -9.50 2.42
CA VAL A 271 -21.57 -9.38 3.59
C VAL A 271 -20.80 -8.77 4.77
N LYS A 272 -19.60 -9.27 5.07
CA LYS A 272 -18.76 -8.73 6.15
C LYS A 272 -18.47 -7.24 5.93
N ARG A 273 -18.04 -6.83 4.72
CA ARG A 273 -17.69 -5.44 4.41
C ARG A 273 -18.88 -4.50 4.51
N VAL A 274 -20.05 -4.88 3.95
CA VAL A 274 -21.27 -4.09 4.04
C VAL A 274 -21.71 -3.96 5.51
N PHE A 275 -21.68 -5.05 6.26
CA PHE A 275 -22.05 -5.01 7.67
C PHE A 275 -21.12 -4.11 8.50
N THR A 276 -19.80 -4.32 8.40
CA THR A 276 -18.84 -3.60 9.26
C THR A 276 -18.64 -2.15 8.86
N GLU A 277 -18.72 -1.82 7.57
CA GLU A 277 -18.39 -0.48 7.08
C GLU A 277 -19.62 0.39 6.75
N ILE A 278 -20.79 -0.18 6.62
CA ILE A 278 -22.02 0.58 6.30
C ILE A 278 -23.04 0.43 7.41
N ILE A 279 -23.44 -0.81 7.74
CA ILE A 279 -24.58 -1.06 8.66
C ILE A 279 -24.21 -0.71 10.10
N LEU A 280 -23.09 -1.24 10.59
CA LEU A 280 -22.68 -1.03 11.98
C LEU A 280 -22.45 0.45 12.34
N PRO A 281 -21.74 1.27 11.54
CA PRO A 281 -21.62 2.71 11.78
C PRO A 281 -22.97 3.43 11.76
N ALA A 282 -23.86 3.09 10.82
CA ALA A 282 -25.21 3.66 10.75
C ALA A 282 -26.02 3.36 12.02
N MET A 283 -25.95 2.12 12.52
CA MET A 283 -26.61 1.72 13.78
C MET A 283 -26.07 2.49 15.00
N VAL A 284 -24.76 2.72 15.07
CA VAL A 284 -24.14 3.50 16.16
C VAL A 284 -24.61 4.95 16.13
N ILE A 285 -24.64 5.58 14.94
CA ILE A 285 -25.13 6.95 14.76
C ILE A 285 -26.61 7.04 15.15
N TRP A 286 -27.43 6.08 14.71
CA TRP A 286 -28.85 6.01 15.03
C TRP A 286 -29.12 5.88 16.54
N LYS A 287 -28.38 4.98 17.22
CA LYS A 287 -28.46 4.87 18.70
C LYS A 287 -28.12 6.20 19.37
N ARG A 288 -27.04 6.86 18.99
CA ARG A 288 -26.64 8.16 19.57
C ARG A 288 -27.72 9.22 19.38
N ARG A 289 -28.38 9.28 18.24
CA ARG A 289 -29.50 10.21 17.98
C ARG A 289 -30.70 9.94 18.87
N ILE A 290 -31.10 8.69 19.05
CA ILE A 290 -32.21 8.31 19.93
C ILE A 290 -31.88 8.72 21.38
N PHE A 291 -30.69 8.42 21.90
CA PHE A 291 -30.33 8.81 23.27
C PHE A 291 -30.24 10.34 23.45
N ALA A 292 -29.85 11.09 22.41
CA ALA A 292 -29.86 12.55 22.46
C ALA A 292 -31.30 13.15 22.55
N THR A 293 -32.25 12.56 21.80
CA THR A 293 -33.67 12.99 21.87
C THR A 293 -34.28 12.72 23.24
N PHE A 294 -33.95 11.62 23.90
CA PHE A 294 -34.46 11.32 25.24
C PHE A 294 -33.83 12.21 26.35
N ARG A 295 -32.62 12.73 26.15
CA ARG A 295 -32.00 13.67 27.11
C ARG A 295 -32.48 15.12 26.94
N GLY A 296 -32.93 15.50 25.74
CA GLY A 296 -33.47 16.85 25.46
C GLY A 296 -34.95 17.05 25.87
N SER A 297 -35.65 15.99 26.22
CA SER A 297 -37.08 16.07 26.68
C SER A 297 -37.23 16.08 28.21
N SER A 298 -36.10 16.17 28.95
CA SER A 298 -36.10 16.21 30.43
C SER A 298 -35.58 17.55 31.00
N ALA A 299 -35.68 18.64 30.21
CA ALA A 299 -35.31 20.01 30.62
C ALA A 299 -36.53 20.93 30.53
#